data_074023ac1891db04a93513f7e4ee58ec
#
_entry.id   074023ac1891db04a93513f7e4ee58ec
#
_cell.length_a   1.000
_cell.length_b   1.000
_cell.length_c   1.000
_cell.angle_alpha   90.00
_cell.angle_beta   90.00
_cell.angle_gamma   90.00
#
_symmetry.space_group_name_H-M   'P 1'
#
loop_
_entity.id
_entity.type
_entity.pdbx_description
1 polymer ?
#
loop_
_entity_poly.entity_id
_entity_poly.type
_entity_poly.pdbx_seq_one_letter_code
_entity_poly.pdbx_strand_id
1 'polypeptide(L)'
;MIYKKLILPTLVSIFLVSCGGTKTTDEAIIADENDPIGAVKYVLLEDPLEEGLIEEGTQIYKEKCIKCHYLTDEKLIAPGWAGITNRREPTWIMNMILNVNIMLEVDSIACELLEENETRMPEQHLGVDKARSVLEFMRANDLEKVGTKDEGNKEL
;
A
#
# COMPACT_ATOMS: atom_id res chain seq x y z
N MET A 1 -3.00 -58.02 -53.78
CA MET A 1 -3.55 -57.46 -52.48
C MET A 1 -2.71 -56.29 -52.07
N ILE A 2 -3.21 -55.07 -52.26
CA ILE A 2 -2.46 -53.84 -52.06
C ILE A 2 -3.00 -53.25 -50.80
N TYR A 3 -2.18 -53.23 -49.68
CA TYR A 3 -2.54 -52.56 -48.44
C TYR A 3 -2.26 -51.07 -48.57
N LYS A 4 -3.33 -50.28 -48.67
CA LYS A 4 -3.29 -48.82 -48.55
C LYS A 4 -3.05 -48.43 -47.07
N LYS A 5 -1.85 -47.99 -46.76
CA LYS A 5 -1.55 -47.37 -45.41
C LYS A 5 -2.25 -46.02 -45.29
N LEU A 6 -3.23 -45.96 -44.44
CA LEU A 6 -3.91 -44.71 -44.05
C LEU A 6 -3.02 -43.96 -43.05
N ILE A 7 -2.45 -42.85 -43.48
CA ILE A 7 -1.67 -41.95 -42.62
C ILE A 7 -2.67 -40.99 -41.99
N LEU A 8 -2.86 -41.14 -40.67
CA LEU A 8 -3.68 -40.24 -39.84
C LEU A 8 -2.81 -39.04 -39.42
N PRO A 9 -3.18 -37.80 -39.73
CA PRO A 9 -2.43 -36.64 -39.25
C PRO A 9 -2.71 -36.40 -37.76
N THR A 10 -1.68 -36.51 -36.96
CA THR A 10 -1.71 -36.15 -35.53
C THR A 10 -1.80 -34.63 -35.40
N LEU A 11 -2.95 -34.15 -34.95
CA LEU A 11 -3.16 -32.75 -34.66
C LEU A 11 -2.42 -32.40 -33.36
N VAL A 12 -1.27 -31.73 -33.50
CA VAL A 12 -0.54 -31.19 -32.36
C VAL A 12 -1.23 -29.91 -31.92
N SER A 13 -2.02 -29.98 -30.86
CA SER A 13 -2.58 -28.81 -30.17
C SER A 13 -1.47 -28.11 -29.41
N ILE A 14 -1.04 -26.98 -29.93
CA ILE A 14 -0.13 -26.05 -29.23
C ILE A 14 -0.99 -25.27 -28.22
N PHE A 15 -0.92 -25.67 -26.96
CA PHE A 15 -1.43 -24.86 -25.86
C PHE A 15 -0.48 -23.66 -25.68
N LEU A 16 -0.90 -22.49 -26.12
CA LEU A 16 -0.28 -21.23 -25.72
C LEU A 16 -0.63 -21.00 -24.25
N VAL A 17 0.26 -21.37 -23.36
CA VAL A 17 0.22 -20.93 -21.96
C VAL A 17 0.57 -19.45 -21.98
N SER A 18 -0.45 -18.61 -21.93
CA SER A 18 -0.32 -17.19 -21.63
C SER A 18 0.07 -17.07 -20.16
N CYS A 19 1.35 -16.92 -19.88
CA CYS A 19 1.82 -16.41 -18.58
C CYS A 19 1.39 -14.95 -18.47
N GLY A 20 0.20 -14.73 -17.91
CA GLY A 20 -0.15 -13.44 -17.33
C GLY A 20 0.77 -13.23 -16.13
N GLY A 21 1.85 -12.49 -16.30
CA GLY A 21 2.70 -12.07 -15.19
C GLY A 21 1.87 -11.19 -14.27
N THR A 22 1.53 -11.69 -13.11
CA THR A 22 1.20 -10.85 -11.96
C THR A 22 2.42 -9.97 -11.73
N LYS A 23 2.29 -8.64 -11.87
CA LYS A 23 3.29 -7.69 -11.40
C LYS A 23 3.49 -7.99 -9.93
N THR A 24 4.67 -8.46 -9.58
CA THR A 24 5.03 -8.67 -8.19
C THR A 24 5.13 -7.32 -7.52
N THR A 25 4.54 -7.19 -6.37
CA THR A 25 4.54 -5.99 -5.49
C THR A 25 5.97 -5.49 -5.23
N ASP A 26 6.96 -6.37 -5.38
CA ASP A 26 8.40 -6.08 -5.18
C ASP A 26 8.97 -5.03 -6.14
N GLU A 27 8.43 -4.87 -7.35
CA GLU A 27 8.86 -3.80 -8.28
C GLU A 27 8.21 -2.45 -7.95
N ALA A 28 7.09 -2.45 -7.25
CA ALA A 28 6.34 -1.24 -6.91
C ALA A 28 6.81 -0.60 -5.60
N ILE A 29 7.57 -1.30 -4.78
CA ILE A 29 8.05 -0.85 -3.47
C ILE A 29 9.50 -1.28 -3.30
N ILE A 30 10.39 -0.32 -3.04
CA ILE A 30 11.78 -0.60 -2.69
C ILE A 30 11.90 -0.46 -1.18
N ALA A 31 12.20 -1.57 -0.52
CA ALA A 31 12.49 -1.64 0.91
C ALA A 31 13.99 -1.95 1.13
N ASP A 32 14.59 -1.32 2.14
CA ASP A 32 15.97 -1.56 2.54
C ASP A 32 16.02 -2.09 3.97
N GLU A 33 16.31 -3.38 4.11
CA GLU A 33 16.39 -4.04 5.42
C GLU A 33 17.56 -3.52 6.29
N ASN A 34 18.51 -2.79 5.71
CA ASN A 34 19.65 -2.22 6.43
C ASN A 34 19.43 -0.76 6.85
N ASP A 35 18.31 -0.16 6.47
CA ASP A 35 17.98 1.21 6.86
C ASP A 35 17.32 1.23 8.24
N PRO A 36 17.86 1.98 9.21
CA PRO A 36 17.29 2.06 10.57
C PRO A 36 15.90 2.68 10.63
N ILE A 37 15.51 3.51 9.65
CA ILE A 37 14.14 4.06 9.58
C ILE A 37 13.19 3.04 8.95
N GLY A 38 13.76 2.02 8.36
CA GLY A 38 13.09 0.88 7.96
C GLY A 38 12.76 0.81 6.56
N ALA A 39 12.85 0.88 5.85
CA ALA A 39 12.35 -0.07 4.97
C ALA A 39 11.90 0.49 3.64
N VAL A 40 10.98 1.35 3.58
CA VAL A 40 10.39 1.79 2.30
C VAL A 40 11.10 3.05 1.83
N LYS A 41 11.78 2.95 0.68
CA LYS A 41 12.51 4.06 0.05
C LYS A 41 11.77 4.64 -1.15
N TYR A 42 10.91 3.85 -1.75
CA TYR A 42 10.15 4.24 -2.92
C TYR A 42 8.81 3.50 -2.96
N VAL A 43 7.76 4.19 -3.40
CA VAL A 43 6.44 3.62 -3.62
C VAL A 43 5.94 4.08 -4.98
N LEU A 44 5.75 3.15 -5.90
CA LEU A 44 5.07 3.45 -7.16
C LEU A 44 3.57 3.61 -6.91
N LEU A 45 3.03 4.77 -7.23
CA LEU A 45 1.59 5.04 -7.19
C LEU A 45 1.03 4.94 -8.60
N GLU A 46 0.04 4.10 -8.78
CA GLU A 46 -0.66 3.96 -10.06
C GLU A 46 -1.98 4.76 -10.07
N ASP A 47 -2.40 5.22 -11.24
CA ASP A 47 -3.71 5.74 -11.54
C ASP A 47 -4.29 4.98 -12.75
N PRO A 48 -5.56 4.57 -12.70
CA PRO A 48 -6.50 4.74 -11.58
C PRO A 48 -6.13 3.92 -10.35
N LEU A 49 -6.76 4.24 -9.19
CA LEU A 49 -6.62 3.49 -7.94
C LEU A 49 -6.97 2.02 -8.13
N GLU A 50 -6.29 1.14 -7.42
CA GLU A 50 -6.51 -0.30 -7.50
C GLU A 50 -7.60 -0.76 -6.50
N GLU A 51 -8.76 -1.19 -7.01
CA GLU A 51 -9.91 -1.57 -6.19
C GLU A 51 -9.61 -2.70 -5.19
N GLY A 52 -8.80 -3.70 -5.61
CA GLY A 52 -8.41 -4.81 -4.73
C GLY A 52 -7.62 -4.37 -3.51
N LEU A 53 -6.67 -3.43 -3.69
CA LEU A 53 -5.91 -2.85 -2.59
C LEU A 53 -6.79 -1.97 -1.70
N ILE A 54 -7.73 -1.22 -2.27
CA ILE A 54 -8.68 -0.41 -1.48
C ILE A 54 -9.55 -1.31 -0.60
N GLU A 55 -10.06 -2.42 -1.15
CA GLU A 55 -10.89 -3.35 -0.39
C GLU A 55 -10.11 -3.97 0.78
N GLU A 56 -8.90 -4.49 0.54
CA GLU A 56 -8.05 -5.04 1.58
C GLU A 56 -7.68 -3.97 2.63
N GLY A 57 -7.27 -2.77 2.19
CA GLY A 57 -6.96 -1.64 3.08
C GLY A 57 -8.14 -1.23 3.96
N THR A 58 -9.35 -1.27 3.39
CA THR A 58 -10.60 -1.02 4.13
C THR A 58 -10.81 -2.04 5.26
N GLN A 59 -10.55 -3.31 5.01
CA GLN A 59 -10.67 -4.35 6.05
C GLN A 59 -9.63 -4.15 7.15
N ILE A 60 -8.38 -3.87 6.77
CA ILE A 60 -7.31 -3.60 7.74
C ILE A 60 -7.64 -2.37 8.59
N TYR A 61 -8.15 -1.29 7.99
CA TYR A 61 -8.59 -0.09 8.71
C TYR A 61 -9.63 -0.44 9.78
N LYS A 62 -10.67 -1.19 9.42
CA LYS A 62 -11.74 -1.59 10.35
C LYS A 62 -11.23 -2.44 11.51
N GLU A 63 -10.21 -3.27 11.28
CA GLU A 63 -9.67 -4.16 12.30
C GLU A 63 -8.67 -3.46 13.23
N LYS A 64 -7.80 -2.59 12.68
CA LYS A 64 -6.62 -2.10 13.37
C LYS A 64 -6.62 -0.59 13.65
N CYS A 65 -7.22 0.22 12.80
CA CYS A 65 -7.00 1.66 12.78
C CYS A 65 -8.20 2.48 13.30
N ILE A 66 -9.42 2.01 13.05
CA ILE A 66 -10.67 2.74 13.34
C ILE A 66 -10.85 3.15 14.81
N LYS A 67 -10.22 2.43 15.73
CA LYS A 67 -10.32 2.74 17.18
C LYS A 67 -9.60 4.03 17.56
N CYS A 68 -8.66 4.48 16.73
CA CYS A 68 -7.84 5.64 17.00
C CYS A 68 -7.95 6.73 15.93
N HIS A 69 -8.23 6.39 14.68
CA HIS A 69 -8.27 7.32 13.55
C HIS A 69 -9.66 7.39 12.90
N TYR A 70 -10.20 8.60 12.78
CA TYR A 70 -11.33 8.84 11.90
C TYR A 70 -10.90 8.99 10.44
N LEU A 71 -11.83 8.76 9.51
CA LEU A 71 -11.61 9.00 8.07
C LEU A 71 -11.84 10.48 7.68
N THR A 72 -12.31 11.28 8.60
CA THR A 72 -12.44 12.75 8.47
C THR A 72 -11.15 13.43 8.93
N ASP A 73 -11.13 14.76 8.97
CA ASP A 73 -10.06 15.57 9.55
C ASP A 73 -10.14 15.66 11.08
N GLU A 74 -11.25 15.22 11.67
CA GLU A 74 -11.45 15.25 13.12
C GLU A 74 -10.50 14.26 13.83
N LYS A 75 -9.98 14.72 14.98
CA LYS A 75 -9.18 13.88 15.87
C LYS A 75 -10.09 13.00 16.72
N LEU A 76 -9.77 11.70 16.83
CA LEU A 76 -10.35 10.80 17.82
C LEU A 76 -9.36 10.63 18.99
N ILE A 77 -8.56 9.60 18.99
CA ILE A 77 -7.37 9.45 19.89
C ILE A 77 -6.15 9.98 19.15
N ALA A 78 -6.09 9.74 17.87
CA ALA A 78 -5.03 10.13 16.95
C ALA A 78 -5.61 11.02 15.82
N PRO A 79 -4.77 11.68 15.02
CA PRO A 79 -5.22 12.56 13.93
C PRO A 79 -6.12 11.84 12.93
N GLY A 80 -7.09 12.57 12.39
CA GLY A 80 -7.92 12.08 11.29
C GLY A 80 -7.13 11.92 9.99
N TRP A 81 -7.63 11.06 9.12
CA TRP A 81 -6.92 10.68 7.89
C TRP A 81 -7.25 11.55 6.67
N ALA A 82 -8.36 12.33 6.67
CA ALA A 82 -8.68 13.15 5.50
C ALA A 82 -7.52 14.07 5.11
N GLY A 83 -7.09 13.98 3.85
CA GLY A 83 -5.97 14.73 3.28
C GLY A 83 -4.58 14.22 3.70
N ILE A 84 -4.45 13.02 4.25
CA ILE A 84 -3.14 12.52 4.72
C ILE A 84 -2.14 12.35 3.56
N THR A 85 -2.57 11.86 2.41
CA THR A 85 -1.72 11.67 1.22
C THR A 85 -1.35 13.00 0.54
N ASN A 86 -2.09 14.06 0.84
CA ASN A 86 -1.75 15.43 0.40
C ASN A 86 -0.77 16.13 1.34
N ARG A 87 -0.63 15.64 2.58
CA ARG A 87 0.28 16.23 3.59
C ARG A 87 1.56 15.45 3.80
N ARG A 88 1.60 14.18 3.44
CA ARG A 88 2.71 13.26 3.71
C ARG A 88 3.09 12.46 2.48
N GLU A 89 4.38 12.22 2.34
CA GLU A 89 4.90 11.34 1.28
C GLU A 89 4.43 9.89 1.47
N PRO A 90 4.20 9.16 0.38
CA PRO A 90 3.80 7.75 0.43
C PRO A 90 4.77 6.89 1.25
N THR A 91 6.07 7.12 1.10
CA THR A 91 7.13 6.45 1.86
C THR A 91 7.04 6.72 3.35
N TRP A 92 6.76 7.97 3.73
CA TRP A 92 6.57 8.35 5.13
C TRP A 92 5.36 7.62 5.74
N ILE A 93 4.22 7.59 5.02
CA ILE A 93 3.00 6.89 5.47
C ILE A 93 3.27 5.40 5.66
N MET A 94 3.92 4.76 4.67
CA MET A 94 4.29 3.36 4.74
C MET A 94 5.19 3.07 5.96
N ASN A 95 6.21 3.89 6.18
CA ASN A 95 7.14 3.71 7.28
C ASN A 95 6.47 3.94 8.65
N MET A 96 5.53 4.87 8.78
CA MET A 96 4.72 5.02 10.00
C MET A 96 3.87 3.77 10.29
N ILE A 97 3.37 3.10 9.27
CA ILE A 97 2.59 1.86 9.44
C ILE A 97 3.48 0.69 9.82
N LEU A 98 4.66 0.57 9.21
CA LEU A 98 5.56 -0.59 9.31
C LEU A 98 6.49 -0.51 10.52
N ASN A 99 7.04 0.69 10.81
CA ASN A 99 8.15 0.88 11.73
C ASN A 99 7.91 2.07 12.68
N VAL A 100 6.69 2.17 13.20
CA VAL A 100 6.29 3.31 14.04
C VAL A 100 7.24 3.60 15.19
N ASN A 101 7.80 2.56 15.83
CA ASN A 101 8.71 2.76 16.95
C ASN A 101 9.97 3.52 16.56
N ILE A 102 10.55 3.18 15.41
CA ILE A 102 11.74 3.86 14.89
C ILE A 102 11.36 5.26 14.41
N MET A 103 10.26 5.40 13.66
CA MET A 103 9.78 6.70 13.19
C MET A 103 9.59 7.69 14.34
N LEU A 104 9.00 7.25 15.46
CA LEU A 104 8.81 8.07 16.65
C LEU A 104 10.10 8.40 17.43
N GLU A 105 11.25 7.85 17.04
CA GLU A 105 12.55 8.13 17.63
C GLU A 105 13.43 9.03 16.76
N VAL A 106 13.27 8.94 15.42
CA VAL A 106 14.23 9.57 14.51
C VAL A 106 13.61 10.55 13.51
N ASP A 107 12.30 10.46 13.25
CA ASP A 107 11.60 11.35 12.32
C ASP A 107 10.98 12.54 13.07
N SER A 108 11.38 13.76 12.72
CA SER A 108 10.95 14.97 13.43
C SER A 108 9.43 15.17 13.38
N ILE A 109 8.80 14.86 12.25
CA ILE A 109 7.34 15.00 12.09
C ILE A 109 6.61 13.99 12.96
N ALA A 110 7.10 12.75 13.01
CA ALA A 110 6.51 11.72 13.87
C ALA A 110 6.68 12.05 15.37
N CYS A 111 7.84 12.61 15.75
CA CYS A 111 8.07 13.10 17.12
C CYS A 111 7.10 14.23 17.48
N GLU A 112 6.95 15.25 16.63
CA GLU A 112 5.99 16.34 16.83
C GLU A 112 4.56 15.81 16.98
N LEU A 113 4.13 14.88 16.12
CA LEU A 113 2.81 14.25 16.21
C LEU A 113 2.61 13.48 17.52
N LEU A 114 3.66 12.86 18.06
CA LEU A 114 3.59 12.18 19.36
C LEU A 114 3.40 13.17 20.48
N GLU A 115 4.12 14.31 20.47
CA GLU A 115 3.98 15.37 21.47
C GLU A 115 2.59 16.01 21.44
N GLU A 116 2.06 16.30 20.24
CA GLU A 116 0.73 16.90 20.04
C GLU A 116 -0.43 15.98 20.47
N ASN A 117 -0.26 14.67 20.30
CA ASN A 117 -1.33 13.72 20.55
C ASN A 117 -1.24 13.02 21.90
N GLU A 118 -0.12 13.13 22.62
CA GLU A 118 0.12 12.52 23.93
C GLU A 118 -0.10 10.99 23.97
N THR A 119 -0.28 10.37 22.80
CA THR A 119 -0.59 8.95 22.66
C THR A 119 0.29 8.34 21.61
N ARG A 120 1.05 7.31 21.98
CA ARG A 120 1.92 6.58 21.08
C ARG A 120 1.09 5.63 20.20
N MET A 121 1.29 5.72 18.89
CA MET A 121 0.73 4.74 17.96
C MET A 121 1.37 3.36 18.24
N PRO A 122 0.59 2.29 18.45
CA PRO A 122 1.14 0.95 18.63
C PRO A 122 1.60 0.35 17.30
N GLU A 123 2.55 -0.58 17.37
CA GLU A 123 2.95 -1.37 16.20
C GLU A 123 1.77 -2.14 15.61
N GLN A 124 1.62 -2.08 14.30
CA GLN A 124 0.52 -2.72 13.61
C GLN A 124 0.83 -4.16 13.17
N HIS A 125 2.11 -4.54 13.15
CA HIS A 125 2.59 -5.86 12.71
C HIS A 125 2.06 -6.24 11.31
N LEU A 126 2.09 -5.29 10.39
CA LEU A 126 1.73 -5.49 9.00
C LEU A 126 2.98 -5.77 8.16
N GLY A 127 2.84 -6.58 7.11
CA GLY A 127 3.85 -6.67 6.05
C GLY A 127 3.68 -5.52 5.04
N VAL A 128 4.69 -5.36 4.18
CA VAL A 128 4.77 -4.28 3.18
C VAL A 128 3.53 -4.26 2.28
N ASP A 129 3.08 -5.42 1.80
CA ASP A 129 1.89 -5.52 0.93
C ASP A 129 0.63 -4.98 1.60
N LYS A 130 0.39 -5.36 2.85
CA LYS A 130 -0.76 -4.88 3.63
C LYS A 130 -0.67 -3.40 3.96
N ALA A 131 0.52 -2.89 4.24
CA ALA A 131 0.73 -1.46 4.42
C ALA A 131 0.46 -0.70 3.12
N ARG A 132 0.83 -1.27 1.96
CA ARG A 132 0.51 -0.72 0.64
C ARG A 132 -1.01 -0.66 0.40
N SER A 133 -1.75 -1.70 0.80
CA SER A 133 -3.21 -1.70 0.72
C SER A 133 -3.84 -0.62 1.61
N VAL A 134 -3.30 -0.40 2.81
CA VAL A 134 -3.75 0.71 3.67
C VAL A 134 -3.48 2.07 3.03
N LEU A 135 -2.30 2.26 2.41
CA LEU A 135 -1.98 3.49 1.68
C LEU A 135 -2.97 3.72 0.53
N GLU A 136 -3.30 2.68 -0.25
CA GLU A 136 -4.28 2.81 -1.34
C GLU A 136 -5.66 3.20 -0.82
N PHE A 137 -6.09 2.63 0.29
CA PHE A 137 -7.33 3.03 0.95
C PHE A 137 -7.29 4.49 1.44
N MET A 138 -6.15 4.97 1.97
CA MET A 138 -5.98 6.39 2.34
C MET A 138 -6.11 7.30 1.12
N ARG A 139 -5.54 6.92 -0.03
CA ARG A 139 -5.65 7.66 -1.30
C ARG A 139 -7.12 7.77 -1.75
N ALA A 140 -7.87 6.66 -1.68
CA ALA A 140 -9.29 6.63 -2.00
C ALA A 140 -10.10 7.50 -1.04
N ASN A 141 -9.83 7.43 0.27
CA ASN A 141 -10.46 8.28 1.27
C ASN A 141 -10.21 9.77 1.01
N ASP A 142 -8.99 10.15 0.66
CA ASP A 142 -8.66 11.54 0.39
C ASP A 142 -9.39 12.06 -0.86
N LEU A 143 -9.43 11.26 -1.91
CA LEU A 143 -10.20 11.62 -3.11
C LEU A 143 -11.69 11.82 -2.79
N GLU A 144 -12.27 10.99 -1.91
CA GLU A 144 -13.67 11.11 -1.47
C GLU A 144 -13.89 12.32 -0.55
N LYS A 145 -13.00 12.55 0.43
CA LYS A 145 -13.24 13.53 1.50
C LYS A 145 -12.78 14.94 1.16
N VAL A 146 -11.68 15.06 0.40
CA VAL A 146 -11.07 16.36 0.10
C VAL A 146 -10.95 16.66 -1.40
N GLY A 147 -11.28 15.69 -2.26
CA GLY A 147 -11.33 15.86 -3.73
C GLY A 147 -9.96 15.79 -4.42
N THR A 148 -8.87 15.64 -3.68
CA THR A 148 -7.49 15.48 -4.18
C THR A 148 -6.77 14.37 -3.41
N LYS A 149 -5.70 13.83 -4.01
CA LYS A 149 -4.82 12.83 -3.40
C LYS A 149 -3.39 13.03 -3.89
N ASP A 150 -2.43 12.48 -3.14
CA ASP A 150 -1.02 12.36 -3.53
C ASP A 150 -0.25 13.69 -3.70
N GLU A 151 -0.81 14.84 -3.28
CA GLU A 151 -0.10 16.13 -3.32
C GLU A 151 1.12 16.17 -2.38
N GLY A 152 1.19 15.24 -1.41
CA GLY A 152 2.37 15.05 -0.57
C GLY A 152 3.53 14.33 -1.27
N ASN A 153 3.27 13.71 -2.43
CA ASN A 153 4.30 13.03 -3.20
C ASN A 153 5.13 14.04 -3.99
N LYS A 154 6.39 14.24 -3.61
CA LYS A 154 7.32 15.18 -4.24
C LYS A 154 8.09 14.58 -5.43
N GLU A 155 7.87 13.31 -5.73
CA GLU A 155 8.51 12.59 -6.83
C GLU A 155 7.69 12.58 -8.13
N LEU A 156 6.54 13.27 -8.15
CA LEU A 156 5.69 13.43 -9.34
C LEU A 156 6.09 14.64 -10.16
#